data_7b2994444c4b78c76dbe0221c8ea4d7c
#
_entry.id   7b2994444c4b78c76dbe0221c8ea4d7c
#
_cell.length_a   1.000
_cell.length_b   1.000
_cell.length_c   1.000
_cell.angle_alpha   90.00
_cell.angle_beta   90.00
_cell.angle_gamma   90.00
#
_symmetry.space_group_name_H-M   'P 1'
#
loop_
_entity.id
_entity.type
_entity.pdbx_description
1 polymer ?
#
loop_
_entity_poly.entity_id
_entity_poly.type
_entity_poly.pdbx_seq_one_letter_code
_entity_poly.pdbx_strand_id
1 'polypeptide(L)'
;MSNIALHKDLVNNFTNNLSKYQSLTLPSLLSKHGISTEQFVQVVTSEVKKNEKLLQAFKESPASMFASILAGAEIGLIPSDMIGEFYLIPRNIKQEGGKYQLMVTPLIGYKGLVSILLRSGDITRIHTEIVYEGDVFEPSYGLEPNIVHKPNFEVKRTADKITHAYAVAKTKFGEYQFSVISRQEILAIKSMAKYDNDLYFNDKKNPNRWMEKKAALIQLSKMLPKDYYSKKAIGMDTMMEGGSFITLDENNQVKIVEGTPIRPTRYRNIYGTLNTPAKPELPEPTDGEEVSNPLQ
;
A
#
# COMPACT_ATOMS: atom_id res chain seq x y z
N MET A 1 -18.93 -8.51 35.69
CA MET A 1 -18.65 -7.10 35.35
C MET A 1 -19.48 -6.72 34.13
N SER A 2 -20.12 -5.56 34.13
CA SER A 2 -20.95 -5.15 33.00
C SER A 2 -20.03 -4.86 31.77
N ASN A 3 -20.52 -5.12 30.56
CA ASN A 3 -19.77 -4.83 29.30
C ASN A 3 -19.27 -3.38 29.24
N ILE A 4 -20.01 -2.45 29.85
CA ILE A 4 -19.66 -1.03 29.94
C ILE A 4 -18.40 -0.78 30.80
N ALA A 5 -18.27 -1.49 31.93
CA ALA A 5 -17.09 -1.37 32.80
C ALA A 5 -15.83 -1.90 32.08
N LEU A 6 -15.95 -3.07 31.45
CA LEU A 6 -14.83 -3.67 30.69
C LEU A 6 -14.39 -2.77 29.52
N HIS A 7 -15.33 -2.17 28.79
CA HIS A 7 -15.03 -1.22 27.70
C HIS A 7 -14.27 0.00 28.25
N LYS A 8 -14.74 0.59 29.34
CA LYS A 8 -14.08 1.76 29.97
C LYS A 8 -12.66 1.45 30.41
N ASP A 9 -12.44 0.27 31.01
CA ASP A 9 -11.12 -0.17 31.46
C ASP A 9 -10.15 -0.38 30.29
N LEU A 10 -10.61 -0.97 29.18
CA LEU A 10 -9.79 -1.11 27.96
C LEU A 10 -9.42 0.24 27.34
N VAL A 11 -10.36 1.17 27.29
CA VAL A 11 -10.11 2.53 26.80
C VAL A 11 -9.09 3.25 27.69
N ASN A 12 -9.22 3.16 29.01
CA ASN A 12 -8.28 3.77 29.94
C ASN A 12 -6.88 3.14 29.80
N ASN A 13 -6.81 1.82 29.70
CA ASN A 13 -5.55 1.12 29.49
C ASN A 13 -4.88 1.53 28.16
N PHE A 14 -5.64 1.60 27.08
CA PHE A 14 -5.12 2.10 25.78
C PHE A 14 -4.59 3.54 25.92
N THR A 15 -5.35 4.45 26.50
CA THR A 15 -4.96 5.86 26.65
C THR A 15 -3.69 6.01 27.50
N ASN A 16 -3.59 5.26 28.61
CA ASN A 16 -2.41 5.27 29.48
C ASN A 16 -1.17 4.72 28.77
N ASN A 17 -1.31 3.71 27.93
CA ASN A 17 -0.18 3.22 27.13
C ASN A 17 0.19 4.17 26.00
N LEU A 18 -0.78 4.80 25.32
CA LEU A 18 -0.52 5.79 24.27
C LEU A 18 0.23 7.00 24.82
N SER A 19 -0.07 7.44 26.05
CA SER A 19 0.61 8.56 26.69
C SER A 19 2.11 8.34 26.89
N LYS A 20 2.58 7.10 26.98
CA LYS A 20 4.02 6.78 27.05
C LYS A 20 4.77 7.15 25.76
N TYR A 21 4.11 7.06 24.62
CA TYR A 21 4.68 7.45 23.32
C TYR A 21 4.51 8.95 23.04
N GLN A 22 3.56 9.60 23.71
CA GLN A 22 3.23 11.02 23.50
C GLN A 22 4.37 11.94 23.91
N SER A 23 5.17 11.57 24.91
CA SER A 23 6.21 12.44 25.47
C SER A 23 7.53 12.43 24.68
N LEU A 24 7.87 11.32 24.00
CA LEU A 24 9.18 11.16 23.37
C LEU A 24 9.09 10.76 21.90
N THR A 25 8.39 9.66 21.59
CA THR A 25 8.42 9.06 20.25
C THR A 25 7.56 9.81 19.24
N LEU A 26 6.30 10.07 19.58
CA LEU A 26 5.36 10.74 18.66
C LEU A 26 5.80 12.16 18.28
N PRO A 27 6.28 13.04 19.18
CA PRO A 27 6.74 14.36 18.79
C PRO A 27 7.88 14.33 17.77
N SER A 28 8.85 13.40 17.95
CA SER A 28 9.98 13.28 17.02
C SER A 28 9.58 12.80 15.63
N LEU A 29 8.50 12.01 15.51
CA LEU A 29 7.98 11.55 14.23
C LEU A 29 7.09 12.60 13.56
N LEU A 30 6.16 13.17 14.30
CA LEU A 30 5.12 14.07 13.79
C LEU A 30 5.61 15.46 13.44
N SER A 31 6.62 16.00 14.17
CA SER A 31 7.19 17.31 13.91
C SER A 31 7.75 17.47 12.49
N LYS A 32 8.30 16.38 11.93
CA LYS A 32 8.82 16.35 10.56
C LYS A 32 7.74 16.59 9.50
N HIS A 33 6.48 16.39 9.86
CA HIS A 33 5.32 16.53 8.98
C HIS A 33 4.44 17.74 9.37
N GLY A 34 4.84 18.53 10.37
CA GLY A 34 4.04 19.66 10.87
C GLY A 34 2.73 19.24 11.55
N ILE A 35 2.65 18.01 12.07
CA ILE A 35 1.45 17.49 12.73
C ILE A 35 1.59 17.68 14.26
N SER A 36 0.57 18.28 14.89
CA SER A 36 0.52 18.38 16.35
C SER A 36 0.35 17.01 16.99
N THR A 37 1.19 16.72 17.99
CA THR A 37 1.13 15.48 18.76
C THR A 37 -0.20 15.34 19.49
N GLU A 38 -0.72 16.41 20.05
CA GLU A 38 -1.99 16.45 20.77
C GLU A 38 -3.16 16.13 19.85
N GLN A 39 -3.20 16.74 18.66
CA GLN A 39 -4.23 16.47 17.66
C GLN A 39 -4.18 15.01 17.18
N PHE A 40 -2.98 14.52 16.90
CA PHE A 40 -2.78 13.13 16.49
C PHE A 40 -3.31 12.15 17.54
N VAL A 41 -2.88 12.30 18.80
CA VAL A 41 -3.32 11.45 19.92
C VAL A 41 -4.82 11.53 20.15
N GLN A 42 -5.41 12.73 20.04
CA GLN A 42 -6.86 12.92 20.19
C GLN A 42 -7.64 12.16 19.11
N VAL A 43 -7.20 12.25 17.84
CA VAL A 43 -7.86 11.56 16.73
C VAL A 43 -7.72 10.06 16.88
N VAL A 44 -6.50 9.53 17.11
CA VAL A 44 -6.26 8.11 17.35
C VAL A 44 -7.11 7.56 18.49
N THR A 45 -7.15 8.27 19.60
CA THR A 45 -7.96 7.88 20.76
C THR A 45 -9.45 7.83 20.41
N SER A 46 -9.94 8.79 19.65
CA SER A 46 -11.32 8.83 19.19
C SER A 46 -11.65 7.64 18.26
N GLU A 47 -10.77 7.33 17.30
CA GLU A 47 -10.97 6.21 16.35
C GLU A 47 -10.98 4.87 17.09
N VAL A 48 -10.06 4.65 18.02
CA VAL A 48 -10.01 3.39 18.79
C VAL A 48 -11.23 3.24 19.69
N LYS A 49 -11.69 4.32 20.35
CA LYS A 49 -12.89 4.30 21.21
C LYS A 49 -14.17 3.95 20.47
N LYS A 50 -14.31 4.35 19.21
CA LYS A 50 -15.51 4.10 18.39
C LYS A 50 -15.61 2.65 17.91
N ASN A 51 -14.50 1.93 17.87
CA ASN A 51 -14.43 0.62 17.23
C ASN A 51 -14.11 -0.48 18.25
N GLU A 52 -15.13 -1.24 18.66
CA GLU A 52 -14.97 -2.33 19.63
C GLU A 52 -13.99 -3.41 19.16
N LYS A 53 -13.91 -3.67 17.83
CA LYS A 53 -12.95 -4.63 17.28
C LYS A 53 -11.51 -4.14 17.40
N LEU A 54 -11.27 -2.82 17.32
CA LEU A 54 -9.95 -2.26 17.58
C LEU A 54 -9.57 -2.40 19.06
N LEU A 55 -10.50 -2.16 19.99
CA LEU A 55 -10.25 -2.38 21.42
C LEU A 55 -9.99 -3.86 21.72
N GLN A 56 -10.72 -4.77 21.09
CA GLN A 56 -10.44 -6.19 21.20
C GLN A 56 -9.06 -6.56 20.64
N ALA A 57 -8.71 -6.05 19.46
CA ALA A 57 -7.39 -6.26 18.87
C ALA A 57 -6.26 -5.68 19.75
N PHE A 58 -6.48 -4.52 20.37
CA PHE A 58 -5.56 -3.98 21.35
C PHE A 58 -5.36 -4.91 22.56
N LYS A 59 -6.44 -5.50 23.06
CA LYS A 59 -6.37 -6.46 24.18
C LYS A 59 -5.55 -7.71 23.81
N GLU A 60 -5.72 -8.22 22.58
CA GLU A 60 -5.04 -9.44 22.13
C GLU A 60 -3.60 -9.18 21.67
N SER A 61 -3.35 -8.03 21.05
CA SER A 61 -2.03 -7.66 20.50
C SER A 61 -1.77 -6.15 20.63
N PRO A 62 -1.42 -5.65 21.83
CA PRO A 62 -1.07 -4.24 22.03
C PRO A 62 0.08 -3.78 21.12
N ALA A 63 1.06 -4.66 20.91
CA ALA A 63 2.23 -4.35 20.07
C ALA A 63 1.86 -4.04 18.62
N SER A 64 0.90 -4.78 18.02
CA SER A 64 0.44 -4.50 16.66
C SER A 64 -0.32 -3.17 16.57
N MET A 65 -1.09 -2.83 17.59
CA MET A 65 -1.80 -1.55 17.67
C MET A 65 -0.82 -0.38 17.65
N PHE A 66 0.16 -0.39 18.57
CA PHE A 66 1.13 0.72 18.66
C PHE A 66 2.07 0.75 17.46
N ALA A 67 2.49 -0.41 16.92
CA ALA A 67 3.25 -0.45 15.68
C ALA A 67 2.49 0.23 14.53
N SER A 68 1.19 -0.03 14.40
CA SER A 68 0.35 0.59 13.36
C SER A 68 0.20 2.09 13.55
N ILE A 69 0.04 2.56 14.79
CA ILE A 69 -0.04 3.99 15.13
C ILE A 69 1.30 4.69 14.82
N LEU A 70 2.43 4.12 15.25
CA LEU A 70 3.76 4.68 15.02
C LEU A 70 4.11 4.69 13.54
N ALA A 71 3.74 3.65 12.78
CA ALA A 71 3.93 3.61 11.33
C ALA A 71 3.18 4.74 10.63
N GLY A 72 1.94 5.04 11.03
CA GLY A 72 1.19 6.19 10.53
C GLY A 72 1.86 7.52 10.86
N ALA A 73 2.30 7.69 12.12
CA ALA A 73 3.00 8.89 12.57
C ALA A 73 4.31 9.13 11.79
N GLU A 74 5.07 8.06 11.52
CA GLU A 74 6.34 8.14 10.81
C GLU A 74 6.20 8.61 9.36
N ILE A 75 5.14 8.19 8.67
CA ILE A 75 4.86 8.65 7.30
C ILE A 75 3.98 9.92 7.27
N GLY A 76 3.63 10.46 8.43
CA GLY A 76 2.84 11.68 8.58
C GLY A 76 1.40 11.53 8.11
N LEU A 77 0.77 10.38 8.37
CA LEU A 77 -0.66 10.15 8.12
C LEU A 77 -1.39 9.92 9.45
N ILE A 78 -2.55 10.56 9.57
CA ILE A 78 -3.38 10.48 10.79
C ILE A 78 -4.40 9.34 10.60
N PRO A 79 -4.45 8.36 11.53
CA PRO A 79 -5.46 7.31 11.50
C PRO A 79 -6.86 7.90 11.71
N SER A 80 -7.66 7.97 10.64
CA SER A 80 -9.03 8.47 10.73
C SER A 80 -9.86 8.02 9.53
N ASP A 81 -11.01 7.39 9.82
CA ASP A 81 -11.99 7.01 8.78
C ASP A 81 -12.56 8.25 8.07
N MET A 82 -12.70 9.37 8.79
CA MET A 82 -13.25 10.61 8.23
C MET A 82 -12.28 11.26 7.23
N ILE A 83 -10.98 11.27 7.54
CA ILE A 83 -9.93 11.81 6.66
C ILE A 83 -9.73 10.87 5.47
N GLY A 84 -9.71 9.56 5.72
CA GLY A 84 -9.60 8.53 4.69
C GLY A 84 -8.20 8.39 4.09
N GLU A 85 -7.17 8.84 4.83
CA GLU A 85 -5.77 8.72 4.41
C GLU A 85 -5.09 7.48 4.97
N PHE A 86 -5.41 7.13 6.21
CA PHE A 86 -4.80 6.02 6.93
C PHE A 86 -5.81 5.37 7.86
N TYR A 87 -5.80 4.03 7.89
CA TYR A 87 -6.76 3.25 8.66
C TYR A 87 -6.04 2.26 9.57
N LEU A 88 -6.61 2.04 10.75
CA LEU A 88 -6.25 0.95 11.65
C LEU A 88 -7.26 -0.19 11.44
N ILE A 89 -6.84 -1.29 10.84
CA ILE A 89 -7.74 -2.39 10.47
C ILE A 89 -7.51 -3.59 11.37
N PRO A 90 -8.53 -3.99 12.18
CA PRO A 90 -8.43 -5.23 12.96
C PRO A 90 -8.61 -6.44 12.03
N ARG A 91 -7.61 -7.35 12.03
CA ARG A 91 -7.58 -8.56 11.20
C ARG A 91 -7.15 -9.79 12.00
N ASN A 92 -7.75 -10.93 11.69
CA ASN A 92 -7.29 -12.21 12.20
C ASN A 92 -6.06 -12.66 11.41
N ILE A 93 -4.91 -12.66 12.06
CA ILE A 93 -3.63 -13.04 11.48
C ILE A 93 -3.25 -14.41 11.98
N LYS A 94 -2.93 -15.33 11.05
CA LYS A 94 -2.44 -16.66 11.39
C LYS A 94 -1.00 -16.55 11.90
N GLN A 95 -0.77 -17.00 13.11
CA GLN A 95 0.54 -17.03 13.75
C GLN A 95 1.27 -18.34 13.46
N GLU A 96 2.56 -18.40 13.78
CA GLU A 96 3.31 -19.65 13.84
C GLU A 96 2.58 -20.63 14.78
N GLY A 97 2.46 -21.90 14.36
CA GLY A 97 1.66 -22.89 15.10
C GLY A 97 0.16 -22.91 14.72
N GLY A 98 -0.26 -22.12 13.73
CA GLY A 98 -1.60 -22.22 13.12
C GLY A 98 -2.73 -21.54 13.86
N LYS A 99 -2.50 -20.95 15.03
CA LYS A 99 -3.49 -20.17 15.77
C LYS A 99 -3.73 -18.79 15.12
N TYR A 100 -4.95 -18.30 15.18
CA TYR A 100 -5.30 -16.95 14.74
C TYR A 100 -5.27 -15.99 15.93
N GLN A 101 -4.73 -14.80 15.72
CA GLN A 101 -4.72 -13.70 16.67
C GLN A 101 -5.32 -12.46 16.03
N LEU A 102 -6.19 -11.77 16.75
CA LEU A 102 -6.73 -10.49 16.28
C LEU A 102 -5.68 -9.41 16.49
N MET A 103 -5.19 -8.86 15.39
CA MET A 103 -4.12 -7.85 15.35
C MET A 103 -4.58 -6.63 14.59
N VAL A 104 -3.93 -5.50 14.81
CA VAL A 104 -4.14 -4.28 14.03
C VAL A 104 -3.11 -4.20 12.91
N THR A 105 -3.57 -3.99 11.69
CA THR A 105 -2.72 -3.74 10.53
C THR A 105 -2.99 -2.34 9.97
N PRO A 106 -1.95 -1.60 9.57
CA PRO A 106 -2.12 -0.32 8.90
C PRO A 106 -2.61 -0.54 7.47
N LEU A 107 -3.48 0.34 7.01
CA LEU A 107 -3.89 0.41 5.62
C LEU A 107 -3.81 1.86 5.15
N ILE A 108 -3.02 2.10 4.10
CA ILE A 108 -2.93 3.42 3.49
C ILE A 108 -4.05 3.56 2.47
N GLY A 109 -4.91 4.53 2.67
CA GLY A 109 -5.98 4.86 1.73
C GLY A 109 -5.43 5.50 0.44
N TYR A 110 -6.23 5.48 -0.61
CA TYR A 110 -5.93 6.20 -1.85
C TYR A 110 -5.54 7.67 -1.60
N LYS A 111 -6.32 8.37 -0.76
CA LYS A 111 -6.05 9.78 -0.39
C LYS A 111 -4.70 9.94 0.31
N GLY A 112 -4.32 8.98 1.17
CA GLY A 112 -3.02 9.00 1.86
C GLY A 112 -1.84 8.86 0.90
N LEU A 113 -1.95 7.97 -0.10
CA LEU A 113 -0.92 7.87 -1.14
C LEU A 113 -0.79 9.16 -1.95
N VAL A 114 -1.91 9.77 -2.34
CA VAL A 114 -1.91 11.07 -3.04
C VAL A 114 -1.26 12.14 -2.16
N SER A 115 -1.65 12.23 -0.89
CA SER A 115 -1.13 13.22 0.07
C SER A 115 0.39 13.10 0.25
N ILE A 116 0.91 11.88 0.41
CA ILE A 116 2.35 11.63 0.58
C ILE A 116 3.12 12.00 -0.69
N LEU A 117 2.64 11.61 -1.87
CA LEU A 117 3.31 11.90 -3.13
C LEU A 117 3.35 13.42 -3.41
N LEU A 118 2.28 14.15 -3.13
CA LEU A 118 2.24 15.60 -3.28
C LEU A 118 3.15 16.32 -2.27
N ARG A 119 3.25 15.81 -1.03
CA ARG A 119 4.14 16.39 0.00
C ARG A 119 5.63 16.27 -0.34
N SER A 120 6.01 15.35 -1.22
CA SER A 120 7.41 15.25 -1.67
C SER A 120 7.91 16.53 -2.36
N GLY A 121 7.00 17.35 -2.88
CA GLY A 121 7.31 18.56 -3.64
C GLY A 121 7.77 18.30 -5.09
N ASP A 122 8.04 17.05 -5.45
CA ASP A 122 8.43 16.66 -6.82
C ASP A 122 7.22 16.50 -7.75
N ILE A 123 6.05 16.26 -7.16
CA ILE A 123 4.78 16.08 -7.87
C ILE A 123 3.84 17.23 -7.52
N THR A 124 3.33 17.91 -8.52
CA THR A 124 2.46 19.08 -8.35
C THR A 124 0.97 18.75 -8.53
N ARG A 125 0.65 17.66 -9.23
CA ARG A 125 -0.71 17.23 -9.48
C ARG A 125 -0.76 15.71 -9.66
N ILE A 126 -1.81 15.10 -9.10
CA ILE A 126 -2.16 13.69 -9.33
C ILE A 126 -3.64 13.64 -9.73
N HIS A 127 -3.93 12.84 -10.74
CA HIS A 127 -5.28 12.56 -11.19
C HIS A 127 -5.42 11.08 -11.50
N THR A 128 -6.54 10.47 -11.13
CA THR A 128 -6.84 9.07 -11.42
C THR A 128 -8.27 8.92 -11.88
N GLU A 129 -8.47 8.14 -12.92
CA GLU A 129 -9.82 7.88 -13.44
C GLU A 129 -10.01 6.41 -13.81
N ILE A 130 -11.30 6.06 -13.95
CA ILE A 130 -11.77 4.75 -14.40
C ILE A 130 -12.37 4.90 -15.78
N VAL A 131 -11.98 4.02 -16.67
CA VAL A 131 -12.51 3.92 -18.02
C VAL A 131 -13.56 2.82 -18.06
N TYR A 132 -14.70 3.10 -18.62
CA TYR A 132 -15.81 2.17 -18.76
C TYR A 132 -16.07 1.82 -20.21
N GLU A 133 -16.76 0.70 -20.44
CA GLU A 133 -17.27 0.37 -21.76
C GLU A 133 -18.09 1.53 -22.36
N GLY A 134 -17.81 1.89 -23.59
CA GLY A 134 -18.46 3.01 -24.30
C GLY A 134 -17.77 4.36 -24.12
N ASP A 135 -16.76 4.48 -23.25
CA ASP A 135 -15.90 5.67 -23.20
C ASP A 135 -14.96 5.67 -24.43
N VAL A 136 -14.64 6.85 -24.97
CA VAL A 136 -13.51 6.99 -25.90
C VAL A 136 -12.24 7.06 -25.08
N PHE A 137 -11.34 6.08 -25.27
CA PHE A 137 -10.10 6.00 -24.52
C PHE A 137 -8.93 5.61 -25.41
N GLU A 138 -7.99 6.53 -25.60
CA GLU A 138 -6.87 6.42 -26.54
C GLU A 138 -5.55 6.78 -25.81
N PRO A 139 -4.93 5.82 -25.09
CA PRO A 139 -3.61 6.01 -24.54
C PRO A 139 -2.54 5.83 -25.62
N SER A 140 -1.62 6.78 -25.73
CA SER A 140 -0.49 6.76 -26.64
C SER A 140 0.81 6.75 -25.84
N TYR A 141 1.70 5.84 -26.15
CA TYR A 141 3.03 5.70 -25.55
C TYR A 141 4.12 6.07 -26.56
N GLY A 142 5.33 6.23 -26.11
CA GLY A 142 6.48 6.57 -26.93
C GLY A 142 7.14 7.85 -26.46
N LEU A 143 7.74 8.60 -27.38
CA LEU A 143 8.46 9.84 -27.06
C LEU A 143 7.54 10.98 -26.63
N GLU A 144 6.31 11.00 -27.15
CA GLU A 144 5.28 11.99 -26.81
C GLU A 144 4.04 11.28 -26.25
N PRO A 145 4.12 10.82 -24.98
CA PRO A 145 3.04 10.05 -24.36
C PRO A 145 1.81 10.94 -24.09
N ASN A 146 0.63 10.44 -24.40
CA ASN A 146 -0.63 11.17 -24.24
C ASN A 146 -1.79 10.24 -23.86
N ILE A 147 -2.80 10.77 -23.18
CA ILE A 147 -4.07 10.11 -22.92
C ILE A 147 -5.21 11.01 -23.37
N VAL A 148 -6.07 10.48 -24.23
CA VAL A 148 -7.37 11.06 -24.52
C VAL A 148 -8.44 10.20 -23.85
N HIS A 149 -9.23 10.78 -22.96
CA HIS A 149 -10.36 10.12 -22.31
C HIS A 149 -11.58 11.02 -22.37
N LYS A 150 -12.62 10.56 -23.09
CA LYS A 150 -13.92 11.21 -23.18
C LYS A 150 -14.98 10.26 -22.61
N PRO A 151 -15.43 10.50 -21.36
CA PRO A 151 -16.42 9.65 -20.72
C PRO A 151 -17.76 9.72 -21.42
N ASN A 152 -18.41 8.56 -21.59
CA ASN A 152 -19.80 8.49 -22.01
C ASN A 152 -20.71 8.35 -20.78
N PHE A 153 -21.41 9.43 -20.41
CA PHE A 153 -22.31 9.43 -19.25
C PHE A 153 -23.70 8.86 -19.54
N GLU A 154 -24.02 8.53 -20.79
CA GLU A 154 -25.28 7.86 -21.15
C GLU A 154 -25.25 6.36 -20.82
N VAL A 155 -24.04 5.79 -20.71
CA VAL A 155 -23.84 4.38 -20.36
C VAL A 155 -23.76 4.21 -18.84
N LYS A 156 -24.40 3.16 -18.32
CA LYS A 156 -24.35 2.83 -16.89
C LYS A 156 -22.92 2.49 -16.47
N ARG A 157 -22.38 3.22 -15.49
CA ARG A 157 -21.00 3.11 -15.01
C ARG A 157 -20.92 2.15 -13.80
N THR A 158 -21.12 0.86 -14.02
CA THR A 158 -21.07 -0.20 -13.03
C THR A 158 -19.71 -0.91 -13.02
N ALA A 159 -19.41 -1.65 -11.96
CA ALA A 159 -18.13 -2.32 -11.78
C ALA A 159 -17.81 -3.37 -12.87
N ASP A 160 -18.84 -4.03 -13.42
CA ASP A 160 -18.72 -4.98 -14.52
C ASP A 160 -18.29 -4.32 -15.85
N LYS A 161 -18.58 -3.02 -16.01
CA LYS A 161 -18.26 -2.22 -17.20
C LYS A 161 -16.89 -1.54 -17.18
N ILE A 162 -16.13 -1.71 -16.11
CA ILE A 162 -14.76 -1.18 -16.03
C ILE A 162 -13.86 -1.90 -17.03
N THR A 163 -13.19 -1.16 -17.90
CA THR A 163 -12.20 -1.67 -18.85
C THR A 163 -10.76 -1.39 -18.40
N HIS A 164 -10.49 -0.17 -17.93
CA HIS A 164 -9.18 0.28 -17.47
C HIS A 164 -9.30 1.19 -16.25
N ALA A 165 -8.20 1.34 -15.54
CA ALA A 165 -7.97 2.45 -14.63
C ALA A 165 -6.64 3.11 -15.01
N TYR A 166 -6.54 4.41 -14.84
CA TYR A 166 -5.30 5.11 -15.08
C TYR A 166 -5.02 6.17 -14.02
N ALA A 167 -3.73 6.48 -13.90
CA ALA A 167 -3.23 7.55 -13.05
C ALA A 167 -2.31 8.44 -13.86
N VAL A 168 -2.39 9.75 -13.63
CA VAL A 168 -1.54 10.78 -14.24
C VAL A 168 -0.94 11.62 -13.14
N ALA A 169 0.35 11.92 -13.24
CA ALA A 169 1.04 12.86 -12.38
C ALA A 169 1.72 13.95 -13.21
N LYS A 170 1.71 15.17 -12.70
CA LYS A 170 2.51 16.28 -13.23
C LYS A 170 3.68 16.52 -12.29
N THR A 171 4.89 16.47 -12.83
CA THR A 171 6.12 16.78 -12.08
C THR A 171 6.29 18.29 -11.89
N LYS A 172 7.16 18.68 -10.96
CA LYS A 172 7.53 20.09 -10.75
C LYS A 172 8.18 20.75 -11.97
N PHE A 173 8.73 19.95 -12.88
CA PHE A 173 9.29 20.43 -14.15
C PHE A 173 8.25 20.61 -15.25
N GLY A 174 6.97 20.30 -14.96
CA GLY A 174 5.88 20.47 -15.91
C GLY A 174 5.58 19.24 -16.75
N GLU A 175 6.38 18.18 -16.67
CA GLU A 175 6.21 16.94 -17.41
C GLU A 175 5.05 16.10 -16.85
N TYR A 176 4.33 15.44 -17.75
CA TYR A 176 3.31 14.48 -17.39
C TYR A 176 3.83 13.04 -17.49
N GLN A 177 3.54 12.27 -16.47
CA GLN A 177 3.77 10.83 -16.46
C GLN A 177 2.44 10.13 -16.16
N PHE A 178 2.19 8.99 -16.79
CA PHE A 178 0.97 8.24 -16.54
C PHE A 178 1.20 6.73 -16.57
N SER A 179 0.27 6.02 -15.98
CA SER A 179 0.18 4.56 -16.03
C SER A 179 -1.27 4.17 -16.29
N VAL A 180 -1.46 3.25 -17.21
CA VAL A 180 -2.76 2.63 -17.52
C VAL A 180 -2.69 1.17 -17.12
N ILE A 181 -3.69 0.69 -16.44
CA ILE A 181 -3.86 -0.73 -16.10
C ILE A 181 -5.21 -1.22 -16.65
N SER A 182 -5.17 -2.36 -17.31
CA SER A 182 -6.35 -3.03 -17.84
C SER A 182 -7.17 -3.71 -16.74
N ARG A 183 -8.43 -4.04 -17.05
CA ARG A 183 -9.26 -4.87 -16.17
C ARG A 183 -8.57 -6.18 -15.76
N GLN A 184 -7.86 -6.83 -16.69
CA GLN A 184 -7.15 -8.08 -16.41
C GLN A 184 -6.03 -7.88 -15.39
N GLU A 185 -5.26 -6.80 -15.49
CA GLU A 185 -4.23 -6.46 -14.53
C GLU A 185 -4.82 -6.13 -13.15
N ILE A 186 -5.94 -5.41 -13.10
CA ILE A 186 -6.65 -5.14 -11.84
C ILE A 186 -7.15 -6.46 -11.22
N LEU A 187 -7.66 -7.39 -11.99
CA LEU A 187 -8.07 -8.71 -11.51
C LEU A 187 -6.87 -9.53 -11.00
N ALA A 188 -5.72 -9.43 -11.65
CA ALA A 188 -4.48 -10.04 -11.18
C ALA A 188 -4.05 -9.46 -9.83
N ILE A 189 -4.08 -8.13 -9.67
CA ILE A 189 -3.81 -7.45 -8.39
C ILE A 189 -4.80 -7.90 -7.31
N LYS A 190 -6.10 -7.92 -7.63
CA LYS A 190 -7.14 -8.41 -6.72
C LYS A 190 -6.86 -9.85 -6.24
N SER A 191 -6.42 -10.73 -7.13
CA SER A 191 -6.14 -12.13 -6.78
C SER A 191 -4.94 -12.31 -5.86
N MET A 192 -4.03 -11.34 -5.83
CA MET A 192 -2.87 -11.33 -4.94
C MET A 192 -3.17 -10.68 -3.58
N ALA A 193 -4.18 -9.84 -3.50
CA ALA A 193 -4.56 -9.23 -2.25
C ALA A 193 -5.09 -10.30 -1.29
N LYS A 194 -4.43 -10.47 -0.14
CA LYS A 194 -4.87 -11.42 0.90
C LYS A 194 -6.10 -10.91 1.63
N TYR A 195 -6.21 -9.60 1.74
CA TYR A 195 -7.29 -8.90 2.42
C TYR A 195 -7.94 -7.91 1.46
N ASP A 196 -9.16 -7.49 1.79
CA ASP A 196 -9.91 -6.44 1.08
C ASP A 196 -10.16 -6.71 -0.42
N ASN A 197 -9.96 -7.96 -0.87
CA ASN A 197 -10.17 -8.35 -2.26
C ASN A 197 -11.63 -8.23 -2.72
N ASP A 198 -12.57 -8.23 -1.78
CA ASP A 198 -14.00 -8.06 -2.03
C ASP A 198 -14.43 -6.58 -2.25
N LEU A 199 -13.51 -5.64 -2.04
CA LEU A 199 -13.71 -4.23 -2.38
C LEU A 199 -13.53 -3.98 -3.89
N TYR A 200 -12.63 -4.73 -4.56
CA TYR A 200 -12.42 -4.58 -5.98
C TYR A 200 -13.67 -4.97 -6.78
N PHE A 201 -14.04 -4.13 -7.74
CA PHE A 201 -15.22 -4.31 -8.60
C PHE A 201 -16.53 -4.48 -7.82
N ASN A 202 -16.69 -3.75 -6.74
CA ASN A 202 -17.86 -3.81 -5.88
C ASN A 202 -18.59 -2.48 -5.82
N ASP A 203 -19.78 -2.41 -6.42
CA ASP A 203 -20.57 -1.18 -6.50
C ASP A 203 -21.06 -0.69 -5.13
N LYS A 204 -21.30 -1.61 -4.19
CA LYS A 204 -21.83 -1.27 -2.86
C LYS A 204 -20.73 -0.86 -1.88
N LYS A 205 -19.62 -1.63 -1.84
CA LYS A 205 -18.54 -1.41 -0.88
C LYS A 205 -17.50 -0.39 -1.36
N ASN A 206 -17.36 -0.22 -2.67
CA ASN A 206 -16.39 0.68 -3.31
C ASN A 206 -17.04 1.49 -4.44
N PRO A 207 -18.07 2.30 -4.16
CA PRO A 207 -18.81 3.05 -5.20
C PRO A 207 -17.91 4.06 -5.92
N ASN A 208 -16.91 4.62 -5.25
CA ASN A 208 -15.97 5.59 -5.79
C ASN A 208 -14.75 4.97 -6.50
N ARG A 209 -14.67 3.64 -6.57
CA ARG A 209 -13.57 2.90 -7.24
C ARG A 209 -12.19 3.18 -6.64
N TRP A 210 -12.12 3.43 -5.33
CA TRP A 210 -10.85 3.76 -4.67
C TRP A 210 -9.79 2.67 -4.82
N MET A 211 -10.20 1.38 -4.83
CA MET A 211 -9.25 0.27 -4.96
C MET A 211 -8.64 0.20 -6.36
N GLU A 212 -9.45 0.35 -7.39
CA GLU A 212 -9.00 0.37 -8.78
C GLU A 212 -8.13 1.61 -9.07
N LYS A 213 -8.55 2.77 -8.56
CA LYS A 213 -7.77 4.03 -8.64
C LYS A 213 -6.45 3.91 -7.88
N LYS A 214 -6.46 3.30 -6.69
CA LYS A 214 -5.26 3.04 -5.89
C LYS A 214 -4.29 2.14 -6.63
N ALA A 215 -4.77 1.07 -7.26
CA ALA A 215 -3.95 0.15 -8.05
C ALA A 215 -3.22 0.87 -9.20
N ALA A 216 -3.92 1.72 -9.95
CA ALA A 216 -3.31 2.54 -11.01
C ALA A 216 -2.27 3.53 -10.44
N LEU A 217 -2.56 4.17 -9.30
CA LEU A 217 -1.64 5.10 -8.65
C LEU A 217 -0.37 4.42 -8.14
N ILE A 218 -0.48 3.23 -7.55
CA ILE A 218 0.67 2.43 -7.11
C ILE A 218 1.54 2.08 -8.32
N GLN A 219 0.93 1.69 -9.45
CA GLN A 219 1.68 1.38 -10.65
C GLN A 219 2.43 2.60 -11.18
N LEU A 220 1.75 3.76 -11.28
CA LEU A 220 2.38 5.03 -11.66
C LEU A 220 3.52 5.40 -10.70
N SER A 221 3.32 5.23 -9.40
CA SER A 221 4.31 5.60 -8.39
C SER A 221 5.66 4.91 -8.57
N LYS A 222 5.73 3.76 -9.25
CA LYS A 222 6.99 3.06 -9.53
C LYS A 222 7.93 3.90 -10.40
N MET A 223 7.39 4.75 -11.25
CA MET A 223 8.14 5.61 -12.18
C MET A 223 8.37 7.03 -11.63
N LEU A 224 7.61 7.44 -10.62
CA LEU A 224 7.71 8.79 -10.08
C LEU A 224 8.93 8.96 -9.16
N PRO A 225 9.51 10.17 -9.08
CA PRO A 225 10.44 10.51 -8.02
C PRO A 225 9.77 10.34 -6.66
N LYS A 226 10.49 9.81 -5.70
CA LYS A 226 9.97 9.50 -4.36
C LYS A 226 10.98 9.88 -3.29
N ASP A 227 10.52 10.62 -2.29
CA ASP A 227 11.25 10.83 -1.06
C ASP A 227 11.25 9.56 -0.17
N TYR A 228 11.91 9.63 0.98
CA TYR A 228 11.98 8.53 1.93
C TYR A 228 10.59 8.06 2.39
N TYR A 229 9.70 9.02 2.72
CA TYR A 229 8.38 8.71 3.27
C TYR A 229 7.45 8.08 2.23
N SER A 230 7.49 8.54 1.00
CA SER A 230 6.74 7.95 -0.12
C SER A 230 7.20 6.52 -0.41
N LYS A 231 8.53 6.26 -0.41
CA LYS A 231 9.08 4.91 -0.57
C LYS A 231 8.60 3.99 0.55
N LYS A 232 8.68 4.47 1.79
CA LYS A 232 8.27 3.69 2.97
C LYS A 232 6.78 3.38 2.97
N ALA A 233 5.94 4.37 2.67
CA ALA A 233 4.50 4.20 2.59
C ALA A 233 4.08 3.17 1.54
N ILE A 234 4.60 3.30 0.31
CA ILE A 234 4.29 2.38 -0.79
C ILE A 234 4.80 0.96 -0.48
N GLY A 235 6.01 0.84 0.07
CA GLY A 235 6.57 -0.44 0.48
C GLY A 235 5.73 -1.12 1.57
N MET A 236 5.35 -0.38 2.60
CA MET A 236 4.50 -0.88 3.68
C MET A 236 3.13 -1.33 3.15
N ASP A 237 2.47 -0.52 2.33
CA ASP A 237 1.18 -0.84 1.76
C ASP A 237 1.23 -2.14 0.94
N THR A 238 2.25 -2.28 0.09
CA THR A 238 2.46 -3.50 -0.71
C THR A 238 2.68 -4.75 0.15
N MET A 239 3.47 -4.64 1.23
CA MET A 239 3.72 -5.74 2.15
C MET A 239 2.45 -6.14 2.92
N MET A 240 1.67 -5.16 3.39
CA MET A 240 0.41 -5.43 4.09
C MET A 240 -0.63 -6.09 3.18
N GLU A 241 -0.74 -5.66 1.92
CA GLU A 241 -1.59 -6.31 0.92
C GLU A 241 -1.15 -7.77 0.67
N GLY A 242 0.15 -8.04 0.65
CA GLY A 242 0.73 -9.39 0.56
C GLY A 242 0.53 -10.27 1.80
N GLY A 243 -0.06 -9.73 2.87
CA GLY A 243 -0.38 -10.47 4.09
C GLY A 243 0.67 -10.40 5.19
N SER A 244 1.70 -9.57 5.04
CA SER A 244 2.59 -9.22 6.14
C SER A 244 1.84 -8.42 7.21
N PHE A 245 2.40 -8.36 8.40
CA PHE A 245 1.86 -7.54 9.49
C PHE A 245 3.00 -6.84 10.23
N ILE A 246 2.65 -5.86 11.04
CA ILE A 246 3.63 -5.11 11.84
C ILE A 246 3.41 -5.34 13.33
N THR A 247 4.51 -5.30 14.07
CA THR A 247 4.52 -5.38 15.52
C THR A 247 5.67 -4.52 16.06
N LEU A 248 5.82 -4.41 17.36
CA LEU A 248 6.99 -3.82 17.99
C LEU A 248 8.00 -4.89 18.34
N ASP A 249 9.29 -4.58 18.19
CA ASP A 249 10.39 -5.37 18.69
C ASP A 249 10.67 -5.08 20.17
N GLU A 250 11.71 -5.71 20.73
CA GLU A 250 12.14 -5.53 22.13
C GLU A 250 12.53 -4.09 22.47
N ASN A 251 12.91 -3.29 21.48
CA ASN A 251 13.29 -1.89 21.60
C ASN A 251 12.11 -0.93 21.30
N ASN A 252 10.88 -1.44 21.23
CA ASN A 252 9.69 -0.69 20.83
C ASN A 252 9.78 -0.04 19.43
N GLN A 253 10.57 -0.62 18.52
CA GLN A 253 10.65 -0.19 17.12
C GLN A 253 9.68 -0.99 16.26
N VAL A 254 9.14 -0.36 15.23
CA VAL A 254 8.24 -1.02 14.29
C VAL A 254 8.98 -2.08 13.48
N LYS A 255 8.57 -3.33 13.63
CA LYS A 255 9.08 -4.50 12.92
C LYS A 255 8.03 -5.04 11.97
N ILE A 256 8.41 -5.29 10.72
CA ILE A 256 7.59 -6.00 9.75
C ILE A 256 7.84 -7.50 9.94
N VAL A 257 6.75 -8.25 10.06
CA VAL A 257 6.78 -9.72 10.10
C VAL A 257 6.18 -10.21 8.79
N GLU A 258 6.97 -10.97 8.06
CA GLU A 258 6.47 -11.59 6.84
C GLU A 258 5.33 -12.54 7.19
N GLY A 259 4.16 -12.28 6.66
CA GLY A 259 3.05 -13.23 6.71
C GLY A 259 3.44 -14.48 5.91
N THR A 260 2.74 -15.59 6.14
CA THR A 260 2.92 -16.79 5.31
C THR A 260 2.82 -16.35 3.83
N PRO A 261 3.89 -16.44 3.03
CA PRO A 261 3.85 -15.93 1.68
C PRO A 261 2.70 -16.62 0.97
N ILE A 262 1.75 -15.85 0.48
CA ILE A 262 0.95 -16.32 -0.64
C ILE A 262 2.03 -16.58 -1.67
N ARG A 263 2.30 -17.86 -1.99
CA ARG A 263 3.23 -18.19 -3.06
C ARG A 263 2.91 -17.23 -4.18
N PRO A 264 3.87 -16.41 -4.65
CA PRO A 264 3.60 -15.56 -5.79
C PRO A 264 3.24 -16.52 -6.90
N THR A 265 1.94 -16.69 -7.15
CA THR A 265 1.45 -17.33 -8.33
C THR A 265 1.91 -16.40 -9.44
N ARG A 266 3.22 -16.57 -9.78
CA ARG A 266 3.82 -16.09 -11.01
C ARG A 266 3.50 -14.63 -11.35
N TYR A 267 4.22 -13.68 -10.74
CA TYR A 267 4.64 -12.49 -11.49
C TYR A 267 5.67 -12.91 -12.59
N ARG A 268 5.62 -14.17 -13.01
CA ARG A 268 6.23 -14.61 -14.25
C ARG A 268 5.22 -14.29 -15.34
N ASN A 269 5.58 -13.25 -16.10
CA ASN A 269 5.05 -12.96 -17.43
C ASN A 269 3.71 -12.23 -17.50
N ILE A 270 3.61 -11.00 -16.93
CA ILE A 270 2.79 -9.98 -17.59
C ILE A 270 3.55 -9.40 -18.79
N TYR A 271 4.87 -9.41 -18.74
CA TYR A 271 5.71 -9.24 -19.94
C TYR A 271 5.99 -10.65 -20.45
N GLY A 272 5.41 -10.98 -21.61
CA GLY A 272 5.55 -12.30 -22.25
C GLY A 272 7.00 -12.80 -22.12
N THR A 273 7.14 -14.10 -21.97
CA THR A 273 8.42 -14.78 -22.04
C THR A 273 9.27 -14.17 -23.15
N LEU A 274 10.16 -13.24 -22.78
CA LEU A 274 11.38 -13.12 -23.54
C LEU A 274 12.02 -14.49 -23.39
N ASN A 275 11.92 -15.29 -24.46
CA ASN A 275 12.74 -16.47 -24.67
C ASN A 275 14.18 -15.98 -24.44
N THR A 276 14.70 -16.18 -23.24
CA THR A 276 16.13 -16.16 -23.03
C THR A 276 16.62 -17.33 -23.85
N PRO A 277 17.39 -17.08 -24.94
CA PRO A 277 18.01 -18.18 -25.65
C PRO A 277 18.83 -18.94 -24.61
N ALA A 278 18.74 -20.26 -24.64
CA ALA A 278 19.54 -21.12 -23.78
C ALA A 278 20.98 -20.62 -23.85
N LYS A 279 21.58 -20.39 -22.68
CA LYS A 279 23.00 -20.03 -22.58
C LYS A 279 23.76 -21.09 -23.37
N PRO A 280 24.52 -20.73 -24.41
CA PRO A 280 25.31 -21.73 -25.12
C PRO A 280 26.21 -22.41 -24.08
N GLU A 281 26.13 -23.72 -23.97
CA GLU A 281 27.10 -24.52 -23.23
C GLU A 281 28.44 -24.27 -23.87
N LEU A 282 29.36 -23.67 -23.13
CA LEU A 282 30.76 -23.59 -23.51
C LEU A 282 31.26 -25.03 -23.56
N PRO A 283 31.90 -25.46 -24.67
CA PRO A 283 32.50 -26.78 -24.72
C PRO A 283 33.54 -26.90 -23.62
N GLU A 284 33.54 -28.01 -22.92
CA GLU A 284 34.57 -28.36 -21.95
C GLU A 284 35.95 -28.28 -22.61
N PRO A 285 36.95 -27.72 -21.93
CA PRO A 285 38.32 -27.70 -22.48
C PRO A 285 38.80 -29.15 -22.64
N THR A 286 39.03 -29.56 -23.86
CA THR A 286 39.74 -30.80 -24.19
C THR A 286 41.18 -30.62 -23.76
N ASP A 287 41.62 -31.46 -22.80
CA ASP A 287 43.02 -31.57 -22.43
C ASP A 287 43.90 -31.98 -23.64
N GLY A 288 44.93 -31.20 -23.90
CA GLY A 288 46.08 -31.63 -24.68
C GLY A 288 46.19 -31.12 -26.10
N GLU A 289 46.78 -29.93 -26.23
CA GLU A 289 47.76 -29.68 -27.32
C GLU A 289 48.70 -28.56 -26.87
N GLU A 290 49.96 -28.92 -26.65
CA GLU A 290 51.09 -28.02 -26.46
C GLU A 290 51.24 -27.13 -27.70
N VAL A 291 50.98 -25.83 -27.55
CA VAL A 291 51.34 -24.85 -28.57
C VAL A 291 52.70 -24.28 -28.24
N SER A 292 53.70 -24.70 -29.00
CA SER A 292 55.06 -24.14 -29.07
C SER A 292 55.00 -22.65 -29.36
N ASN A 293 55.72 -21.89 -28.54
CA ASN A 293 55.90 -20.45 -28.66
C ASN A 293 56.93 -20.10 -29.78
N PRO A 294 56.59 -19.31 -30.81
CA PRO A 294 57.58 -18.81 -31.77
C PRO A 294 57.83 -17.30 -31.52
N LEU A 295 58.79 -17.01 -30.65
CA LEU A 295 59.51 -15.75 -30.71
C LEU A 295 61.00 -16.02 -30.44
N GLN A 296 61.70 -16.18 -31.50
CA GLN A 296 63.01 -15.66 -31.74
C GLN A 296 62.97 -14.77 -32.97
#